data_f05b61b2a124f77269f2a82412a22f4a
#
_entry.id   f05b61b2a124f77269f2a82412a22f4a
#
_cell.length_a   1.000
_cell.length_b   1.000
_cell.length_c   1.000
_cell.angle_alpha   90.00
_cell.angle_beta   90.00
_cell.angle_gamma   90.00
#
_symmetry.space_group_name_H-M   'P 1'
#
loop_
_entity.id
_entity.type
_entity.pdbx_description
1 polymer ?
#
loop_
_entity_poly.entity_id
_entity_poly.type
_entity_poly.pdbx_seq_one_letter_code
_entity_poly.pdbx_strand_id
1 'polypeptide(L)'
;ARGVAVEPNEARREEAETRLADSGDGGFEAVPGSAEETGLADRSVDFVTCAQSFHWFDREATQAEFRRILKPSGRVALIWNNRVTTGTPFLEEYEQLLLGLGTDYAKVNHRNVTKEHLEAFFRNGDVREGRFSISQLFDFDGLSGRLRSSSYSPAPGTAGYEPMMKALRELFDRNEQGGRVSMDYVTEVYWGEV
;
A
#
# COMPACT_ATOMS: atom_id res chain seq x y z
N ALA A 1 -18.81 -5.57 -11.98
CA ALA A 1 -17.78 -4.72 -12.62
C ALA A 1 -16.64 -5.63 -13.08
N ARG A 2 -15.97 -5.33 -14.18
CA ARG A 2 -14.77 -6.04 -14.64
C ARG A 2 -13.54 -5.28 -14.14
N GLY A 3 -12.58 -5.98 -13.51
CA GLY A 3 -11.33 -5.42 -13.03
C GLY A 3 -10.15 -5.89 -13.87
N VAL A 4 -9.20 -4.98 -14.13
CA VAL A 4 -7.90 -5.33 -14.73
C VAL A 4 -6.81 -4.85 -13.79
N ALA A 5 -5.93 -5.77 -13.35
CA ALA A 5 -4.72 -5.43 -12.61
C ALA A 5 -3.55 -5.32 -13.60
N VAL A 6 -2.87 -4.20 -13.59
CA VAL A 6 -1.63 -3.99 -14.33
C VAL A 6 -0.46 -4.16 -13.36
N GLU A 7 0.39 -5.16 -13.56
CA GLU A 7 1.52 -5.47 -12.68
C GLU A 7 2.73 -5.89 -13.52
N PRO A 8 3.88 -5.20 -13.43
CA PRO A 8 5.07 -5.52 -14.21
C PRO A 8 5.75 -6.83 -13.78
N ASN A 9 5.62 -7.21 -12.51
CA ASN A 9 6.26 -8.41 -11.98
C ASN A 9 5.44 -9.67 -12.26
N GLU A 10 6.00 -10.63 -13.00
CA GLU A 10 5.33 -11.87 -13.40
C GLU A 10 4.86 -12.72 -12.21
N ALA A 11 5.74 -12.93 -11.21
CA ALA A 11 5.39 -13.76 -10.06
C ALA A 11 4.23 -13.16 -9.24
N ARG A 12 4.12 -11.82 -9.19
CA ARG A 12 2.99 -11.14 -8.54
C ARG A 12 1.71 -11.24 -9.36
N ARG A 13 1.81 -11.24 -10.69
CA ARG A 13 0.64 -11.48 -11.56
C ARG A 13 0.07 -12.89 -11.36
N GLU A 14 0.94 -13.90 -11.40
CA GLU A 14 0.55 -15.30 -11.18
C GLU A 14 -0.11 -15.50 -9.80
N GLU A 15 0.44 -14.89 -8.74
CA GLU A 15 -0.15 -14.93 -7.41
C GLU A 15 -1.52 -14.24 -7.37
N ALA A 16 -1.68 -13.09 -8.04
CA ALA A 16 -2.94 -12.38 -8.12
C ALA A 16 -4.00 -13.21 -8.87
N GLU A 17 -3.65 -13.81 -9.99
CA GLU A 17 -4.54 -14.70 -10.77
C GLU A 17 -4.99 -15.90 -9.93
N THR A 18 -4.06 -16.55 -9.23
CA THR A 18 -4.35 -17.69 -8.37
C THR A 18 -5.35 -17.33 -7.25
N ARG A 19 -5.09 -16.23 -6.55
CA ARG A 19 -5.97 -15.80 -5.44
C ARG A 19 -7.35 -15.32 -5.89
N LEU A 20 -7.43 -14.73 -7.06
CA LEU A 20 -8.67 -14.15 -7.58
C LEU A 20 -9.53 -15.15 -8.36
N ALA A 21 -8.91 -16.21 -8.91
CA ALA A 21 -9.65 -17.34 -9.49
C ALA A 21 -10.60 -18.00 -8.48
N ASP A 22 -10.19 -18.07 -7.21
CA ASP A 22 -10.96 -18.66 -6.11
C ASP A 22 -12.09 -17.75 -5.59
N SER A 23 -12.08 -16.45 -5.93
CA SER A 23 -13.06 -15.49 -5.40
C SER A 23 -14.43 -15.55 -6.06
N GLY A 24 -14.62 -16.34 -7.14
CA GLY A 24 -15.88 -16.51 -7.84
C GLY A 24 -16.38 -15.26 -8.59
N ASP A 25 -15.68 -14.15 -8.50
CA ASP A 25 -15.98 -12.89 -9.18
C ASP A 25 -15.36 -12.89 -10.59
N GLY A 26 -15.95 -13.63 -11.53
CA GLY A 26 -15.48 -13.86 -12.91
C GLY A 26 -15.22 -12.62 -13.78
N GLY A 27 -14.69 -11.54 -13.23
CA GLY A 27 -14.45 -10.27 -13.88
C GLY A 27 -13.08 -9.65 -13.63
N PHE A 28 -12.07 -10.44 -13.20
CA PHE A 28 -10.72 -9.94 -12.98
C PHE A 28 -9.73 -10.55 -13.97
N GLU A 29 -8.81 -9.74 -14.48
CA GLU A 29 -7.75 -10.12 -15.39
C GLU A 29 -6.44 -9.44 -14.94
N ALA A 30 -5.33 -10.16 -14.88
CA ALA A 30 -4.01 -9.57 -14.64
C ALA A 30 -3.25 -9.46 -15.96
N VAL A 31 -2.69 -8.29 -16.25
CA VAL A 31 -1.95 -8.02 -17.48
C VAL A 31 -0.55 -7.47 -17.17
N PRO A 32 0.45 -7.79 -18.01
CA PRO A 32 1.76 -7.16 -17.89
C PRO A 32 1.68 -5.70 -18.29
N GLY A 33 2.40 -4.85 -17.56
CA GLY A 33 2.48 -3.40 -17.83
C GLY A 33 2.93 -2.63 -16.60
N SER A 34 3.14 -1.32 -16.77
CA SER A 34 3.41 -0.40 -15.67
C SER A 34 2.34 0.68 -15.61
N ALA A 35 2.42 1.58 -14.64
CA ALA A 35 1.52 2.72 -14.55
C ALA A 35 1.74 3.72 -15.70
N GLU A 36 2.95 3.77 -16.23
CA GLU A 36 3.37 4.62 -17.33
C GLU A 36 3.02 4.04 -18.71
N GLU A 37 2.84 2.72 -18.79
CA GLU A 37 2.52 1.97 -20.01
C GLU A 37 1.68 0.74 -19.66
N THR A 38 0.37 0.94 -19.56
CA THR A 38 -0.57 -0.09 -19.10
C THR A 38 -0.87 -1.17 -20.15
N GLY A 39 -0.66 -0.87 -21.43
CA GLY A 39 -1.09 -1.72 -22.56
C GLY A 39 -2.59 -1.72 -22.80
N LEU A 40 -3.38 -0.97 -22.02
CA LEU A 40 -4.84 -0.90 -22.20
C LEU A 40 -5.23 0.03 -23.36
N ALA A 41 -6.39 -0.22 -23.96
CA ALA A 41 -6.90 0.61 -25.05
C ALA A 41 -7.28 2.01 -24.56
N ASP A 42 -7.25 2.99 -25.49
CA ASP A 42 -7.72 4.35 -25.23
C ASP A 42 -9.18 4.34 -24.76
N ARG A 43 -9.48 5.17 -23.76
CA ARG A 43 -10.85 5.38 -23.24
C ARG A 43 -11.58 4.06 -22.92
N SER A 44 -10.86 3.09 -22.37
CA SER A 44 -11.39 1.76 -22.09
C SER A 44 -11.86 1.58 -20.65
N VAL A 45 -11.35 2.38 -19.70
CA VAL A 45 -11.65 2.21 -18.27
C VAL A 45 -12.44 3.38 -17.68
N ASP A 46 -13.30 3.08 -16.74
CA ASP A 46 -14.11 4.08 -16.03
C ASP A 46 -13.37 4.60 -14.78
N PHE A 47 -12.48 3.79 -14.21
CA PHE A 47 -11.82 4.10 -12.95
C PHE A 47 -10.42 3.47 -12.88
N VAL A 48 -9.46 4.21 -12.35
CA VAL A 48 -8.10 3.70 -12.04
C VAL A 48 -7.88 3.80 -10.55
N THR A 49 -7.39 2.74 -9.93
CA THR A 49 -7.02 2.73 -8.51
C THR A 49 -5.55 2.40 -8.34
N CYS A 50 -4.83 3.19 -7.55
CA CYS A 50 -3.44 2.96 -7.19
C CYS A 50 -3.33 2.87 -5.66
N ALA A 51 -3.17 1.65 -5.13
CA ALA A 51 -3.03 1.44 -3.69
C ALA A 51 -1.56 1.17 -3.35
N GLN A 52 -0.96 1.98 -2.47
CA GLN A 52 0.42 1.85 -1.99
C GLN A 52 1.48 1.81 -3.10
N SER A 53 1.26 2.47 -4.25
CA SER A 53 2.14 2.35 -5.42
C SER A 53 2.55 3.68 -6.05
N PHE A 54 1.73 4.72 -5.98
CA PHE A 54 1.94 5.98 -6.70
C PHE A 54 3.28 6.67 -6.40
N HIS A 55 3.88 6.46 -5.26
CA HIS A 55 5.19 7.03 -4.90
C HIS A 55 6.37 6.41 -5.68
N TRP A 56 6.14 5.31 -6.41
CA TRP A 56 7.12 4.68 -7.30
C TRP A 56 7.04 5.14 -8.75
N PHE A 57 5.96 5.85 -9.13
CA PHE A 57 5.65 6.17 -10.52
C PHE A 57 6.41 7.41 -11.01
N ASP A 58 6.74 7.41 -12.30
CA ASP A 58 6.96 8.63 -13.04
C ASP A 58 5.61 9.35 -13.20
N ARG A 59 5.41 10.43 -12.47
CA ARG A 59 4.12 11.09 -12.35
C ARG A 59 3.63 11.70 -13.66
N GLU A 60 4.53 12.25 -14.46
CA GLU A 60 4.20 12.90 -15.73
C GLU A 60 3.78 11.84 -16.77
N ALA A 61 4.59 10.79 -16.94
CA ALA A 61 4.27 9.67 -17.83
C ALA A 61 2.99 8.94 -17.40
N THR A 62 2.82 8.68 -16.09
CA THR A 62 1.61 8.06 -15.53
C THR A 62 0.37 8.91 -15.76
N GLN A 63 0.45 10.22 -15.58
CA GLN A 63 -0.67 11.12 -15.83
C GLN A 63 -1.10 11.09 -17.30
N ALA A 64 -0.13 11.10 -18.22
CA ALA A 64 -0.41 11.01 -19.67
C ALA A 64 -1.10 9.67 -20.02
N GLU A 65 -0.59 8.58 -19.48
CA GLU A 65 -1.17 7.25 -19.70
C GLU A 65 -2.58 7.12 -19.10
N PHE A 66 -2.82 7.60 -17.88
CA PHE A 66 -4.14 7.55 -17.27
C PHE A 66 -5.16 8.40 -18.02
N ARG A 67 -4.75 9.57 -18.53
CA ARG A 67 -5.60 10.39 -19.43
C ARG A 67 -5.95 9.63 -20.71
N ARG A 68 -5.04 8.84 -21.26
CA ARG A 68 -5.26 8.08 -22.49
C ARG A 68 -6.29 6.98 -22.28
N ILE A 69 -6.14 6.17 -21.20
CA ILE A 69 -6.99 4.99 -20.97
C ILE A 69 -8.34 5.31 -20.33
N LEU A 70 -8.46 6.42 -19.59
CA LEU A 70 -9.72 6.81 -18.95
C LEU A 70 -10.75 7.30 -19.96
N LYS A 71 -12.00 6.89 -19.76
CA LYS A 71 -13.16 7.49 -20.45
C LYS A 71 -13.33 8.95 -20.04
N PRO A 72 -14.09 9.78 -20.81
CA PRO A 72 -14.21 11.22 -20.55
C PRO A 72 -14.65 11.64 -19.14
N SER A 73 -15.36 10.79 -18.41
CA SER A 73 -15.77 11.03 -17.01
C SER A 73 -15.06 10.14 -16.03
N GLY A 74 -14.02 9.45 -16.48
CA GLY A 74 -13.25 8.52 -15.65
C GLY A 74 -12.46 9.24 -14.57
N ARG A 75 -12.17 8.52 -13.48
CA ARG A 75 -11.48 9.08 -12.31
C ARG A 75 -10.35 8.19 -11.86
N VAL A 76 -9.38 8.81 -11.21
CA VAL A 76 -8.29 8.13 -10.52
C VAL A 76 -8.52 8.22 -9.02
N ALA A 77 -8.23 7.13 -8.30
CA ALA A 77 -8.10 7.14 -6.84
C ALA A 77 -6.71 6.64 -6.44
N LEU A 78 -6.02 7.46 -5.67
CA LEU A 78 -4.74 7.16 -5.05
C LEU A 78 -5.01 6.83 -3.58
N ILE A 79 -4.52 5.68 -3.10
CA ILE A 79 -4.90 5.13 -1.80
C ILE A 79 -3.63 4.81 -1.00
N TRP A 80 -3.55 5.31 0.24
CA TRP A 80 -2.53 4.93 1.20
C TRP A 80 -3.17 4.46 2.50
N ASN A 81 -2.64 3.38 3.04
CA ASN A 81 -3.00 2.88 4.36
C ASN A 81 -1.86 3.19 5.32
N ASN A 82 -1.95 4.31 6.00
CA ASN A 82 -0.92 4.84 6.87
C ASN A 82 -1.07 4.28 8.28
N ARG A 83 -0.04 3.59 8.77
CA ARG A 83 -0.03 3.11 10.15
C ARG A 83 0.05 4.30 11.11
N VAL A 84 -0.79 4.28 12.13
CA VAL A 84 -0.71 5.21 13.27
C VAL A 84 0.48 4.81 14.14
N THR A 85 1.29 5.78 14.52
CA THR A 85 2.56 5.55 15.23
C THR A 85 2.56 6.04 16.66
N THR A 86 1.45 6.65 17.11
CA THR A 86 1.30 7.25 18.44
C THR A 86 -0.08 6.95 19.02
N GLY A 87 -0.29 7.27 20.29
CA GLY A 87 -1.60 7.20 20.94
C GLY A 87 -1.81 5.96 21.80
N THR A 88 -1.01 4.92 21.64
CA THR A 88 -0.94 3.79 22.58
C THR A 88 0.51 3.35 22.79
N PRO A 89 0.86 2.76 23.96
CA PRO A 89 2.21 2.25 24.19
C PRO A 89 2.67 1.27 23.10
N PHE A 90 1.78 0.37 22.65
CA PHE A 90 2.09 -0.56 21.56
C PHE A 90 2.50 0.14 20.26
N LEU A 91 1.75 1.13 19.81
CA LEU A 91 2.02 1.84 18.54
C LEU A 91 3.35 2.60 18.61
N GLU A 92 3.63 3.24 19.74
CA GLU A 92 4.85 4.00 19.98
C GLU A 92 6.08 3.09 20.06
N GLU A 93 5.99 2.00 20.82
CA GLU A 93 7.08 1.03 20.94
C GLU A 93 7.34 0.28 19.61
N TYR A 94 6.29 -0.03 18.85
CA TYR A 94 6.44 -0.65 17.54
C TYR A 94 7.14 0.29 16.54
N GLU A 95 6.83 1.59 16.58
CA GLU A 95 7.56 2.59 15.79
C GLU A 95 9.03 2.66 16.18
N GLN A 96 9.35 2.67 17.47
CA GLN A 96 10.74 2.66 17.95
C GLN A 96 11.49 1.38 17.54
N LEU A 97 10.82 0.23 17.57
CA LEU A 97 11.39 -1.02 17.07
C LEU A 97 11.79 -0.92 15.60
N LEU A 98 10.92 -0.36 14.75
CA LEU A 98 11.20 -0.19 13.32
C LEU A 98 12.32 0.82 13.06
N LEU A 99 12.35 1.93 13.80
CA LEU A 99 13.41 2.95 13.69
C LEU A 99 14.77 2.41 14.13
N GLY A 100 14.80 1.55 15.17
CA GLY A 100 16.04 1.02 15.72
C GLY A 100 16.60 -0.21 15.01
N LEU A 101 15.74 -1.08 14.50
CA LEU A 101 16.11 -2.38 13.94
C LEU A 101 15.68 -2.61 12.49
N GLY A 102 14.85 -1.74 11.93
CA GLY A 102 14.40 -1.83 10.54
C GLY A 102 15.50 -1.46 9.55
N THR A 103 15.61 -2.22 8.49
CA THR A 103 16.55 -1.93 7.38
C THR A 103 15.99 -0.80 6.52
N ASP A 104 16.67 0.33 6.49
CA ASP A 104 16.27 1.50 5.69
C ASP A 104 14.83 2.03 5.96
N TYR A 105 14.24 1.69 7.11
CA TYR A 105 12.86 2.09 7.45
C TYR A 105 12.63 3.59 7.30
N ALA A 106 13.58 4.42 7.75
CA ALA A 106 13.49 5.87 7.62
C ALA A 106 13.52 6.37 6.16
N LYS A 107 14.04 5.56 5.23
CA LYS A 107 14.12 5.90 3.80
C LYS A 107 12.90 5.43 3.02
N VAL A 108 12.25 4.34 3.45
CA VAL A 108 11.04 3.78 2.83
C VAL A 108 9.82 4.58 3.27
N ASN A 109 9.78 5.86 2.89
CA ASN A 109 8.71 6.72 3.33
C ASN A 109 7.84 7.14 2.13
N HIS A 110 6.62 6.59 2.02
CA HIS A 110 5.57 7.05 1.10
C HIS A 110 5.19 8.53 1.31
N ARG A 111 5.69 9.20 2.38
CA ARG A 111 5.56 10.64 2.63
C ARG A 111 6.26 11.54 1.60
N ASN A 112 6.92 10.96 0.58
CA ASN A 112 7.48 11.71 -0.54
C ASN A 112 6.43 12.24 -1.53
N VAL A 113 5.15 11.87 -1.36
CA VAL A 113 4.04 12.46 -2.13
C VAL A 113 3.47 13.62 -1.32
N THR A 114 3.78 14.85 -1.75
CA THR A 114 3.29 16.07 -1.10
C THR A 114 1.95 16.50 -1.69
N LYS A 115 1.30 17.46 -1.05
CA LYS A 115 0.04 18.04 -1.54
C LYS A 115 0.22 18.65 -2.94
N GLU A 116 1.34 19.33 -3.16
CA GLU A 116 1.68 19.93 -4.46
C GLU A 116 1.80 18.87 -5.55
N HIS A 117 2.34 17.70 -5.24
CA HIS A 117 2.40 16.57 -6.17
C HIS A 117 1.00 16.04 -6.53
N LEU A 118 0.08 16.01 -5.56
CA LEU A 118 -1.30 15.61 -5.83
C LEU A 118 -2.03 16.65 -6.67
N GLU A 119 -1.93 17.93 -6.29
CA GLU A 119 -2.54 19.04 -7.04
C GLU A 119 -2.02 19.10 -8.50
N ALA A 120 -0.73 18.85 -8.71
CA ALA A 120 -0.15 18.80 -10.07
C ALA A 120 -0.62 17.59 -10.88
N PHE A 121 -0.93 16.47 -10.21
CA PHE A 121 -1.37 15.25 -10.89
C PHE A 121 -2.85 15.29 -11.30
N PHE A 122 -3.71 15.89 -10.49
CA PHE A 122 -5.14 16.01 -10.80
C PHE A 122 -5.43 17.25 -11.65
N ARG A 123 -6.46 17.14 -12.50
CA ARG A 123 -6.86 18.22 -13.43
C ARG A 123 -7.20 19.50 -12.66
N ASN A 124 -6.57 20.60 -13.03
CA ASN A 124 -6.73 21.92 -12.40
C ASN A 124 -6.50 21.97 -10.88
N GLY A 125 -5.81 20.97 -10.33
CA GLY A 125 -5.62 20.83 -8.89
C GLY A 125 -6.87 20.37 -8.13
N ASP A 126 -7.95 19.95 -8.82
CA ASP A 126 -9.20 19.49 -8.19
C ASP A 126 -9.06 18.06 -7.67
N VAL A 127 -8.49 17.94 -6.49
CA VAL A 127 -8.34 16.70 -5.75
C VAL A 127 -9.29 16.67 -4.56
N ARG A 128 -10.06 15.61 -4.44
CA ARG A 128 -10.89 15.31 -3.26
C ARG A 128 -10.16 14.37 -2.34
N GLU A 129 -10.41 14.49 -1.06
CA GLU A 129 -9.76 13.69 -0.01
C GLU A 129 -10.81 13.02 0.87
N GLY A 130 -10.55 11.77 1.25
CA GLY A 130 -11.29 11.04 2.28
C GLY A 130 -10.33 10.32 3.21
N ARG A 131 -10.66 10.28 4.51
CA ARG A 131 -9.87 9.58 5.55
C ARG A 131 -10.75 8.62 6.31
N PHE A 132 -10.26 7.41 6.50
CA PHE A 132 -10.98 6.33 7.16
C PHE A 132 -10.07 5.66 8.17
N SER A 133 -10.49 5.61 9.43
CA SER A 133 -9.78 4.91 10.48
C SER A 133 -10.14 3.42 10.46
N ILE A 134 -9.13 2.56 10.59
CA ILE A 134 -9.31 1.12 10.70
C ILE A 134 -8.33 0.57 11.73
N SER A 135 -8.76 -0.40 12.52
CA SER A 135 -7.93 -1.13 13.49
C SER A 135 -7.86 -2.60 13.09
N GLN A 136 -6.67 -3.18 13.12
CA GLN A 136 -6.43 -4.60 12.90
C GLN A 136 -5.92 -5.24 14.18
N LEU A 137 -6.57 -6.31 14.60
CA LEU A 137 -6.14 -7.08 15.77
C LEU A 137 -5.22 -8.22 15.32
N PHE A 138 -4.05 -8.29 15.91
CA PHE A 138 -3.07 -9.34 15.65
C PHE A 138 -2.77 -10.14 16.91
N ASP A 139 -2.79 -11.46 16.79
CA ASP A 139 -2.00 -12.33 17.65
C ASP A 139 -0.51 -12.23 17.28
N PHE A 140 0.35 -12.93 18.01
CA PHE A 140 1.79 -12.83 17.74
C PHE A 140 2.19 -13.35 16.35
N ASP A 141 1.56 -14.41 15.88
CA ASP A 141 1.89 -15.02 14.58
C ASP A 141 1.47 -14.07 13.44
N GLY A 142 0.30 -13.46 13.54
CA GLY A 142 -0.16 -12.44 12.61
C GLY A 142 0.73 -11.19 12.62
N LEU A 143 1.12 -10.70 13.81
CA LEU A 143 2.01 -9.54 13.96
C LEU A 143 3.40 -9.82 13.36
N SER A 144 3.98 -10.99 13.64
CA SER A 144 5.28 -11.37 13.08
C SER A 144 5.20 -11.61 11.57
N GLY A 145 4.11 -12.17 11.07
CA GLY A 145 3.84 -12.29 9.63
C GLY A 145 3.75 -10.92 8.95
N ARG A 146 3.04 -9.98 9.58
CA ARG A 146 2.93 -8.60 9.09
C ARG A 146 4.28 -7.90 9.04
N LEU A 147 5.12 -8.05 10.08
CA LEU A 147 6.46 -7.48 10.09
C LEU A 147 7.33 -8.09 8.99
N ARG A 148 7.39 -9.41 8.89
CA ARG A 148 8.19 -10.13 7.88
C ARG A 148 7.81 -9.81 6.44
N SER A 149 6.55 -9.45 6.18
CA SER A 149 6.10 -9.03 4.84
C SER A 149 6.53 -7.62 4.44
N SER A 150 7.14 -6.86 5.35
CA SER A 150 7.57 -5.49 5.10
C SER A 150 8.96 -5.46 4.49
N SER A 151 9.19 -4.57 3.50
CA SER A 151 10.47 -4.41 2.81
C SER A 151 11.63 -3.96 3.72
N TYR A 152 11.30 -3.37 4.86
CA TYR A 152 12.24 -2.90 5.87
C TYR A 152 12.52 -3.93 6.98
N SER A 153 11.93 -5.12 6.91
CA SER A 153 12.24 -6.21 7.85
C SER A 153 13.54 -6.90 7.42
N PRO A 154 14.50 -7.11 8.34
CA PRO A 154 15.67 -7.94 8.05
C PRO A 154 15.25 -9.33 7.57
N ALA A 155 15.91 -9.85 6.55
CA ALA A 155 15.60 -11.18 6.02
C ALA A 155 16.02 -12.30 7.02
N PRO A 156 15.28 -13.42 7.07
CA PRO A 156 15.69 -14.59 7.85
C PRO A 156 17.13 -15.00 7.55
N GLY A 157 17.89 -15.33 8.61
CA GLY A 157 19.32 -15.69 8.50
C GLY A 157 20.29 -14.51 8.45
N THR A 158 19.81 -13.27 8.43
CA THR A 158 20.67 -12.08 8.61
C THR A 158 20.87 -11.73 10.08
N ALA A 159 21.97 -11.03 10.39
CA ALA A 159 22.31 -10.67 11.79
C ALA A 159 21.23 -9.82 12.50
N GLY A 160 20.41 -9.06 11.74
CA GLY A 160 19.36 -8.23 12.29
C GLY A 160 18.05 -8.97 12.58
N TYR A 161 17.85 -10.16 12.02
CA TYR A 161 16.56 -10.86 12.08
C TYR A 161 16.19 -11.32 13.50
N GLU A 162 17.05 -12.09 14.15
CA GLU A 162 16.80 -12.61 15.50
C GLU A 162 16.63 -11.50 16.55
N PRO A 163 17.47 -10.45 16.58
CA PRO A 163 17.26 -9.31 17.48
C PRO A 163 15.90 -8.63 17.28
N MET A 164 15.47 -8.45 16.03
CA MET A 164 14.19 -7.83 15.71
C MET A 164 13.01 -8.69 16.15
N MET A 165 13.06 -10.00 15.88
CA MET A 165 12.00 -10.94 16.28
C MET A 165 11.88 -11.09 17.81
N LYS A 166 13.01 -11.08 18.50
CA LYS A 166 13.05 -11.06 19.98
C LYS A 166 12.42 -9.79 20.54
N ALA A 167 12.83 -8.62 20.03
CA ALA A 167 12.27 -7.35 20.46
C ALA A 167 10.77 -7.23 20.15
N LEU A 168 10.32 -7.77 19.00
CA LEU A 168 8.90 -7.84 18.66
C LEU A 168 8.11 -8.71 19.66
N ARG A 169 8.67 -9.86 20.08
CA ARG A 169 8.03 -10.73 21.08
C ARG A 169 7.91 -10.00 22.43
N GLU A 170 8.98 -9.39 22.90
CA GLU A 170 8.98 -8.65 24.16
C GLU A 170 7.99 -7.48 24.15
N LEU A 171 7.90 -6.77 23.03
CA LEU A 171 6.94 -5.70 22.82
C LEU A 171 5.49 -6.23 22.83
N PHE A 172 5.22 -7.35 22.14
CA PHE A 172 3.92 -7.99 22.14
C PHE A 172 3.50 -8.40 23.56
N ASP A 173 4.36 -9.12 24.29
CA ASP A 173 4.07 -9.65 25.61
C ASP A 173 3.80 -8.54 26.65
N ARG A 174 4.38 -7.35 26.47
CA ARG A 174 4.11 -6.18 27.34
C ARG A 174 2.78 -5.48 27.04
N ASN A 175 2.33 -5.54 25.78
CA ASN A 175 1.21 -4.72 25.32
C ASN A 175 -0.04 -5.53 24.96
N GLU A 176 0.04 -6.87 24.95
CA GLU A 176 -1.10 -7.69 24.54
C GLU A 176 -2.27 -7.58 25.54
N GLN A 177 -3.46 -7.68 25.01
CA GLN A 177 -4.70 -7.78 25.78
C GLN A 177 -5.51 -8.96 25.24
N GLY A 178 -5.63 -10.00 26.05
CA GLY A 178 -6.33 -11.23 25.63
C GLY A 178 -5.64 -11.94 24.45
N GLY A 179 -4.28 -11.93 24.41
CA GLY A 179 -3.49 -12.56 23.37
C GLY A 179 -3.41 -11.78 22.07
N ARG A 180 -3.77 -10.48 22.06
CA ARG A 180 -3.79 -9.66 20.86
C ARG A 180 -3.30 -8.23 21.11
N VAL A 181 -2.79 -7.60 20.06
CA VAL A 181 -2.48 -6.16 20.01
C VAL A 181 -3.28 -5.50 18.88
N SER A 182 -3.64 -4.22 19.06
CA SER A 182 -4.30 -3.43 18.01
C SER A 182 -3.29 -2.58 17.26
N MET A 183 -3.28 -2.72 15.95
CA MET A 183 -2.51 -1.86 15.04
C MET A 183 -3.49 -0.98 14.27
N ASP A 184 -3.41 0.31 14.50
CA ASP A 184 -4.33 1.28 13.93
C ASP A 184 -3.76 1.92 12.67
N TYR A 185 -4.64 2.20 11.71
CA TYR A 185 -4.31 2.83 10.44
C TYR A 185 -5.29 3.95 10.12
N VAL A 186 -4.82 4.89 9.32
CA VAL A 186 -5.67 5.85 8.60
C VAL A 186 -5.50 5.56 7.11
N THR A 187 -6.57 5.11 6.47
CA THR A 187 -6.62 5.00 5.01
C THR A 187 -6.95 6.37 4.43
N GLU A 188 -6.02 6.92 3.67
CA GLU A 188 -6.18 8.16 2.93
C GLU A 188 -6.48 7.84 1.48
N VAL A 189 -7.53 8.45 0.95
CA VAL A 189 -7.97 8.31 -0.44
C VAL A 189 -8.01 9.69 -1.07
N TYR A 190 -7.29 9.87 -2.17
CA TYR A 190 -7.29 11.09 -2.96
C TYR A 190 -7.84 10.76 -4.35
N TRP A 191 -8.87 11.47 -4.81
CA TRP A 191 -9.48 11.15 -6.09
C TRP A 191 -9.92 12.38 -6.87
N GLY A 192 -9.91 12.24 -8.20
CA GLY A 192 -10.28 13.31 -9.14
C GLY A 192 -10.17 12.88 -10.60
N GLU A 193 -10.31 13.85 -11.48
CA GLU A 193 -9.96 13.72 -12.90
C GLU A 193 -8.48 14.05 -13.10
N VAL A 194 -7.84 13.46 -14.12
CA VAL A 194 -6.42 13.72 -14.46
C VAL A 194 -6.28 14.36 -15.84
#